data_539f4475b7b762991c9a56adc9f0e9b5
#
_entry.id   539f4475b7b762991c9a56adc9f0e9b5
#
_cell.length_a   1.000
_cell.length_b   1.000
_cell.length_c   1.000
_cell.angle_alpha   90.00
_cell.angle_beta   90.00
_cell.angle_gamma   90.00
#
_symmetry.space_group_name_H-M   'P 1'
#
loop_
_entity.id
_entity.type
_entity.pdbx_description
1 polymer ?
#
loop_
_entity_poly.entity_id
_entity_poly.type
_entity_poly.pdbx_seq_one_letter_code
_entity_poly.pdbx_strand_id
1 'polypeptide(L)'
;MPIQLYALALGTFAVGTTEFVMMGLLPSVASDLAVSIPVTGLLVTGYALGVVIGAPIMTLGTTHIDRKTLLISLMAVFVLGNGLAAFAPNYAVLMFGRIISSLMHGAFFGVGSVVGAGLVPKEKQARAIALMFSGLAISNIIGVPLGTYIGQMFGWRLSFGLISALGLLTALFLSFALKPQAADPLSGIKQELAVLKRARVWLALATTTFGFGGVFVVWTYIAPILETATGLTPIAITIVLFIIN
;
A
#
# COMPACT_ATOMS: atom_id res chain seq x y z
N MET A 1 13.82 -20.51 2.15
CA MET A 1 13.70 -19.10 2.55
C MET A 1 13.19 -19.04 3.99
N PRO A 2 13.68 -18.12 4.84
CA PRO A 2 13.19 -17.94 6.19
C PRO A 2 11.70 -17.55 6.24
N ILE A 3 10.97 -18.02 7.26
CA ILE A 3 9.51 -17.75 7.41
C ILE A 3 9.20 -16.27 7.56
N GLN A 4 10.14 -15.49 8.08
CA GLN A 4 10.04 -14.04 8.23
C GLN A 4 9.79 -13.31 6.90
N LEU A 5 10.33 -13.84 5.79
CA LEU A 5 10.12 -13.26 4.46
C LEU A 5 8.67 -13.40 4.00
N TYR A 6 7.99 -14.49 4.38
CA TYR A 6 6.57 -14.66 4.09
C TYR A 6 5.69 -13.73 4.92
N ALA A 7 6.10 -13.41 6.16
CA ALA A 7 5.42 -12.40 6.96
C ALA A 7 5.55 -10.99 6.32
N LEU A 8 6.74 -10.66 5.79
CA LEU A 8 6.96 -9.41 5.06
C LEU A 8 6.17 -9.40 3.73
N ALA A 9 6.11 -10.52 3.01
CA ALA A 9 5.31 -10.65 1.78
C ALA A 9 3.80 -10.49 2.07
N LEU A 10 3.30 -11.03 3.19
CA LEU A 10 1.92 -10.81 3.62
C LEU A 10 1.64 -9.33 3.89
N GLY A 11 2.61 -8.61 4.48
CA GLY A 11 2.51 -7.16 4.69
C GLY A 11 2.44 -6.38 3.38
N THR A 12 3.33 -6.68 2.41
CA THR A 12 3.28 -6.02 1.10
C THR A 12 2.02 -6.38 0.32
N PHE A 13 1.47 -7.58 0.49
CA PHE A 13 0.16 -7.97 -0.04
C PHE A 13 -0.96 -7.10 0.57
N ALA A 14 -0.98 -6.92 1.89
CA ALA A 14 -1.98 -6.09 2.56
C ALA A 14 -1.89 -4.62 2.09
N VAL A 15 -0.66 -4.08 2.02
CA VAL A 15 -0.40 -2.71 1.59
C VAL A 15 -0.79 -2.50 0.12
N GLY A 16 -0.42 -3.41 -0.77
CA GLY A 16 -0.83 -3.34 -2.18
C GLY A 16 -2.34 -3.45 -2.36
N THR A 17 -2.99 -4.32 -1.58
CA THR A 17 -4.45 -4.45 -1.66
C THR A 17 -5.15 -3.15 -1.25
N THR A 18 -4.74 -2.50 -0.16
CA THR A 18 -5.36 -1.21 0.24
C THR A 18 -5.08 -0.08 -0.76
N GLU A 19 -3.91 -0.08 -1.37
CA GLU A 19 -3.53 0.93 -2.36
C GLU A 19 -4.45 0.87 -3.58
N PHE A 20 -4.58 -0.31 -4.17
CA PHE A 20 -5.21 -0.48 -5.49
C PHE A 20 -6.70 -0.85 -5.44
N VAL A 21 -7.24 -1.35 -4.33
CA VAL A 21 -8.66 -1.73 -4.24
C VAL A 21 -9.62 -0.57 -4.53
N MET A 22 -9.21 0.67 -4.23
CA MET A 22 -10.00 1.87 -4.54
C MET A 22 -10.36 1.99 -6.02
N MET A 23 -9.51 1.52 -6.92
CA MET A 23 -9.73 1.60 -8.36
C MET A 23 -10.98 0.83 -8.79
N GLY A 24 -11.24 -0.31 -8.16
CA GLY A 24 -12.45 -1.11 -8.38
C GLY A 24 -13.67 -0.63 -7.59
N LEU A 25 -13.46 0.14 -6.52
CA LEU A 25 -14.52 0.58 -5.61
C LEU A 25 -15.01 2.02 -5.86
N LEU A 26 -14.36 2.78 -6.78
CA LEU A 26 -14.70 4.19 -7.02
C LEU A 26 -16.20 4.42 -7.24
N PRO A 27 -16.91 3.68 -8.12
CA PRO A 27 -18.35 3.89 -8.33
C PRO A 27 -19.17 3.63 -7.07
N SER A 28 -18.86 2.54 -6.34
CA SER A 28 -19.58 2.16 -5.12
C SER A 28 -19.42 3.20 -4.01
N VAL A 29 -18.20 3.72 -3.82
CA VAL A 29 -17.91 4.76 -2.82
C VAL A 29 -18.55 6.09 -3.22
N ALA A 30 -18.48 6.48 -4.50
CA ALA A 30 -19.09 7.71 -5.01
C ALA A 30 -20.60 7.72 -4.77
N SER A 31 -21.27 6.62 -5.11
CA SER A 31 -22.71 6.46 -4.93
C SER A 31 -23.13 6.49 -3.46
N ASP A 32 -22.42 5.74 -2.60
CA ASP A 32 -22.77 5.63 -1.18
C ASP A 32 -22.54 6.94 -0.40
N LEU A 33 -21.48 7.66 -0.72
CA LEU A 33 -21.14 8.93 -0.06
C LEU A 33 -21.72 10.16 -0.77
N ALA A 34 -22.52 9.97 -1.84
CA ALA A 34 -23.14 11.02 -2.65
C ALA A 34 -22.12 12.07 -3.13
N VAL A 35 -20.95 11.63 -3.60
CA VAL A 35 -19.90 12.47 -4.17
C VAL A 35 -19.62 12.09 -5.63
N SER A 36 -19.08 13.02 -6.42
CA SER A 36 -18.73 12.72 -7.82
C SER A 36 -17.54 11.76 -7.95
N ILE A 37 -17.46 11.03 -9.06
CA ILE A 37 -16.32 10.14 -9.37
C ILE A 37 -14.97 10.88 -9.30
N PRO A 38 -14.80 12.11 -9.86
CA PRO A 38 -13.55 12.85 -9.71
C PRO A 38 -13.19 13.15 -8.24
N VAL A 39 -14.16 13.51 -7.40
CA VAL A 39 -13.94 13.72 -5.96
C VAL A 39 -13.52 12.42 -5.28
N THR A 40 -14.16 11.29 -5.64
CA THR A 40 -13.78 9.97 -5.10
C THR A 40 -12.35 9.61 -5.55
N GLY A 41 -11.93 9.95 -6.76
CA GLY A 41 -10.57 9.77 -7.24
C GLY A 41 -9.50 10.48 -6.39
N LEU A 42 -9.85 11.60 -5.74
CA LEU A 42 -8.94 12.27 -4.81
C LEU A 42 -8.56 11.42 -3.59
N LEU A 43 -9.31 10.37 -3.26
CA LEU A 43 -8.92 9.40 -2.23
C LEU A 43 -7.65 8.62 -2.63
N VAL A 44 -7.43 8.39 -3.92
CA VAL A 44 -6.19 7.80 -4.44
C VAL A 44 -5.07 8.83 -4.39
N THR A 45 -5.34 10.07 -4.79
CA THR A 45 -4.37 11.18 -4.72
C THR A 45 -3.95 11.44 -3.26
N GLY A 46 -4.90 11.50 -2.33
CA GLY A 46 -4.63 11.70 -0.90
C GLY A 46 -3.75 10.59 -0.31
N TYR A 47 -4.01 9.34 -0.71
CA TYR A 47 -3.17 8.21 -0.34
C TYR A 47 -1.75 8.36 -0.90
N ALA A 48 -1.61 8.65 -2.20
CA ALA A 48 -0.31 8.82 -2.85
C ALA A 48 0.51 9.97 -2.22
N LEU A 49 -0.12 11.12 -1.93
CA LEU A 49 0.53 12.22 -1.23
C LEU A 49 0.96 11.82 0.18
N GLY A 50 0.12 11.06 0.90
CA GLY A 50 0.47 10.51 2.21
C GLY A 50 1.67 9.57 2.14
N VAL A 51 1.84 8.77 1.09
CA VAL A 51 3.04 7.94 0.87
C VAL A 51 4.27 8.82 0.66
N VAL A 52 4.18 9.83 -0.21
CA VAL A 52 5.31 10.74 -0.54
C VAL A 52 5.78 11.50 0.71
N ILE A 53 4.86 11.98 1.53
CA ILE A 53 5.17 12.72 2.75
C ILE A 53 5.56 11.78 3.90
N GLY A 54 4.83 10.68 4.03
CA GLY A 54 5.01 9.72 5.12
C GLY A 54 6.33 8.96 5.04
N ALA A 55 6.76 8.57 3.84
CA ALA A 55 7.98 7.77 3.67
C ALA A 55 9.22 8.45 4.30
N PRO A 56 9.58 9.70 3.98
CA PRO A 56 10.72 10.35 4.61
C PRO A 56 10.51 10.60 6.11
N ILE A 57 9.31 11.03 6.53
CA ILE A 57 9.02 11.30 7.95
C ILE A 57 9.16 10.03 8.78
N MET A 58 8.56 8.93 8.34
CA MET A 58 8.63 7.66 9.06
C MET A 58 10.03 7.06 9.03
N THR A 59 10.72 7.11 7.88
CA THR A 59 12.08 6.56 7.77
C THR A 59 13.06 7.34 8.63
N LEU A 60 13.05 8.68 8.57
CA LEU A 60 13.97 9.52 9.31
C LEU A 60 13.63 9.64 10.80
N GLY A 61 12.32 9.72 11.13
CA GLY A 61 11.85 9.87 12.50
C GLY A 61 11.97 8.61 13.37
N THR A 62 12.16 7.43 12.75
CA THR A 62 12.17 6.15 13.45
C THR A 62 13.51 5.41 13.43
N THR A 63 14.59 6.08 13.05
CA THR A 63 15.96 5.52 12.97
C THR A 63 16.47 4.93 14.30
N HIS A 64 15.93 5.40 15.42
CA HIS A 64 16.29 4.94 16.77
C HIS A 64 15.47 3.74 17.26
N ILE A 65 14.43 3.33 16.51
CA ILE A 65 13.54 2.22 16.87
C ILE A 65 14.10 0.93 16.27
N ASP A 66 14.12 -0.16 17.06
CA ASP A 66 14.49 -1.47 16.52
C ASP A 66 13.56 -1.89 15.37
N ARG A 67 14.11 -2.58 14.38
CA ARG A 67 13.43 -2.85 13.10
C ARG A 67 12.17 -3.70 13.24
N LYS A 68 12.14 -4.63 14.22
CA LYS A 68 10.95 -5.44 14.50
C LYS A 68 9.83 -4.57 15.04
N THR A 69 10.12 -3.79 16.09
CA THR A 69 9.13 -2.88 16.71
C THR A 69 8.64 -1.87 15.69
N LEU A 70 9.53 -1.34 14.86
CA LEU A 70 9.16 -0.41 13.80
C LEU A 70 8.18 -1.04 12.79
N LEU A 71 8.47 -2.22 12.24
CA LEU A 71 7.59 -2.89 11.29
C LEU A 71 6.20 -3.19 11.89
N ILE A 72 6.15 -3.61 13.18
CA ILE A 72 4.89 -3.83 13.89
C ILE A 72 4.13 -2.52 14.08
N SER A 73 4.82 -1.44 14.48
CA SER A 73 4.20 -0.11 14.64
C SER A 73 3.66 0.45 13.34
N LEU A 74 4.39 0.25 12.23
CA LEU A 74 3.93 0.61 10.89
C LEU A 74 2.66 -0.16 10.52
N MET A 75 2.58 -1.46 10.82
CA MET A 75 1.35 -2.24 10.64
C MET A 75 0.22 -1.78 11.55
N ALA A 76 0.50 -1.32 12.77
CA ALA A 76 -0.53 -0.74 13.64
C ALA A 76 -1.13 0.55 13.03
N VAL A 77 -0.31 1.44 12.48
CA VAL A 77 -0.78 2.62 11.73
C VAL A 77 -1.63 2.22 10.53
N PHE A 78 -1.23 1.18 9.80
CA PHE A 78 -2.00 0.60 8.69
C PHE A 78 -3.38 0.10 9.14
N VAL A 79 -3.44 -0.66 10.23
CA VAL A 79 -4.67 -1.20 10.81
C VAL A 79 -5.60 -0.07 11.25
N LEU A 80 -5.07 0.95 11.92
CA LEU A 80 -5.85 2.11 12.35
C LEU A 80 -6.43 2.88 11.17
N GLY A 81 -5.63 3.16 10.13
CA GLY A 81 -6.10 3.88 8.96
C GLY A 81 -7.17 3.13 8.16
N ASN A 82 -6.97 1.82 7.93
CA ASN A 82 -7.97 0.99 7.23
C ASN A 82 -9.21 0.73 8.11
N GLY A 83 -9.03 0.61 9.43
CA GLY A 83 -10.15 0.55 10.38
C GLY A 83 -11.01 1.81 10.34
N LEU A 84 -10.39 3.00 10.35
CA LEU A 84 -11.12 4.27 10.16
C LEU A 84 -11.87 4.30 8.82
N ALA A 85 -11.25 3.82 7.74
CA ALA A 85 -11.91 3.72 6.44
C ALA A 85 -13.12 2.76 6.49
N ALA A 86 -13.00 1.61 7.17
CA ALA A 86 -14.07 0.63 7.32
C ALA A 86 -15.30 1.18 8.08
N PHE A 87 -15.10 2.09 9.01
CA PHE A 87 -16.17 2.71 9.79
C PHE A 87 -16.51 4.14 9.34
N ALA A 88 -15.98 4.59 8.18
CA ALA A 88 -16.15 5.95 7.71
C ALA A 88 -17.63 6.27 7.42
N PRO A 89 -18.26 7.24 8.14
CA PRO A 89 -19.63 7.67 7.88
C PRO A 89 -19.73 8.66 6.72
N ASN A 90 -18.62 9.29 6.34
CA ASN A 90 -18.56 10.31 5.30
C ASN A 90 -17.19 10.33 4.60
N TYR A 91 -17.11 11.12 3.54
CA TYR A 91 -15.92 11.27 2.71
C TYR A 91 -14.69 11.77 3.50
N ALA A 92 -14.87 12.73 4.42
CA ALA A 92 -13.75 13.31 5.17
C ALA A 92 -13.07 12.28 6.08
N VAL A 93 -13.86 11.44 6.78
CA VAL A 93 -13.31 10.37 7.62
C VAL A 93 -12.64 9.29 6.78
N LEU A 94 -13.21 8.94 5.61
CA LEU A 94 -12.57 8.02 4.68
C LEU A 94 -11.24 8.57 4.18
N MET A 95 -11.17 9.83 3.75
CA MET A 95 -9.94 10.50 3.32
C MET A 95 -8.89 10.49 4.42
N PHE A 96 -9.28 10.81 5.66
CA PHE A 96 -8.38 10.79 6.81
C PHE A 96 -7.82 9.39 7.08
N GLY A 97 -8.66 8.35 7.04
CA GLY A 97 -8.23 6.95 7.14
C GLY A 97 -7.25 6.56 6.04
N ARG A 98 -7.50 7.00 4.80
CA ARG A 98 -6.61 6.79 3.65
C ARG A 98 -5.25 7.44 3.85
N ILE A 99 -5.21 8.69 4.32
CA ILE A 99 -3.96 9.41 4.62
C ILE A 99 -3.20 8.68 5.74
N ILE A 100 -3.85 8.33 6.86
CA ILE A 100 -3.19 7.60 7.95
C ILE A 100 -2.60 6.29 7.45
N SER A 101 -3.37 5.47 6.73
CA SER A 101 -2.87 4.18 6.25
C SER A 101 -1.72 4.30 5.25
N SER A 102 -1.61 5.42 4.53
CA SER A 102 -0.55 5.65 3.55
C SER A 102 0.79 6.07 4.17
N LEU A 103 0.79 6.70 5.35
CA LEU A 103 2.02 7.21 5.98
C LEU A 103 3.08 6.12 6.21
N MET A 104 2.65 4.90 6.50
CA MET A 104 3.55 3.78 6.77
C MET A 104 4.09 3.09 5.51
N HIS A 105 3.46 3.30 4.36
CA HIS A 105 3.67 2.51 3.14
C HIS A 105 5.15 2.46 2.71
N GLY A 106 5.73 3.61 2.38
CA GLY A 106 7.12 3.67 1.90
C GLY A 106 8.14 3.18 2.93
N ALA A 107 7.92 3.50 4.21
CA ALA A 107 8.78 3.03 5.31
C ALA A 107 8.70 1.51 5.48
N PHE A 108 7.51 0.91 5.35
CA PHE A 108 7.36 -0.55 5.44
C PHE A 108 8.13 -1.26 4.32
N PHE A 109 8.04 -0.79 3.09
CA PHE A 109 8.80 -1.34 1.97
C PHE A 109 10.30 -1.15 2.14
N GLY A 110 10.75 0.04 2.56
CA GLY A 110 12.16 0.34 2.77
C GLY A 110 12.77 -0.50 3.90
N VAL A 111 12.21 -0.43 5.09
CA VAL A 111 12.68 -1.17 6.28
C VAL A 111 12.55 -2.67 6.07
N GLY A 112 11.43 -3.13 5.51
CA GLY A 112 11.17 -4.54 5.21
C GLY A 112 12.19 -5.12 4.23
N SER A 113 12.61 -4.35 3.20
CA SER A 113 13.63 -4.76 2.25
C SER A 113 15.00 -4.96 2.93
N VAL A 114 15.37 -4.04 3.82
CA VAL A 114 16.64 -4.15 4.57
C VAL A 114 16.60 -5.33 5.53
N VAL A 115 15.51 -5.51 6.26
CA VAL A 115 15.29 -6.66 7.16
C VAL A 115 15.33 -7.96 6.35
N GLY A 116 14.58 -8.02 5.26
CA GLY A 116 14.51 -9.21 4.39
C GLY A 116 15.87 -9.59 3.81
N ALA A 117 16.64 -8.63 3.34
CA ALA A 117 18.01 -8.86 2.86
C ALA A 117 18.94 -9.36 3.98
N GLY A 118 18.80 -8.83 5.20
CA GLY A 118 19.60 -9.24 6.35
C GLY A 118 19.32 -10.65 6.88
N LEU A 119 18.19 -11.26 6.48
CA LEU A 119 17.82 -12.63 6.90
C LEU A 119 18.52 -13.74 6.10
N VAL A 120 19.25 -13.40 5.05
CA VAL A 120 19.84 -14.37 4.11
C VAL A 120 21.28 -13.97 3.74
N PRO A 121 22.12 -14.93 3.29
CA PRO A 121 23.45 -14.62 2.73
C PRO A 121 23.37 -13.68 1.53
N LYS A 122 24.46 -12.96 1.26
CA LYS A 122 24.55 -11.92 0.21
C LYS A 122 24.05 -12.40 -1.16
N GLU A 123 24.36 -13.64 -1.55
CA GLU A 123 23.98 -14.25 -2.82
C GLU A 123 22.48 -14.45 -2.98
N LYS A 124 21.73 -14.44 -1.88
CA LYS A 124 20.26 -14.65 -1.85
C LYS A 124 19.46 -13.39 -1.55
N GLN A 125 20.11 -12.24 -1.31
CA GLN A 125 19.45 -11.00 -0.92
C GLN A 125 18.44 -10.50 -1.96
N ALA A 126 18.82 -10.48 -3.23
CA ALA A 126 17.92 -10.10 -4.32
C ALA A 126 16.67 -10.98 -4.36
N ARG A 127 16.82 -12.30 -4.16
CA ARG A 127 15.68 -13.25 -4.10
C ARG A 127 14.81 -13.02 -2.87
N ALA A 128 15.38 -12.65 -1.74
CA ALA A 128 14.62 -12.34 -0.53
C ALA A 128 13.75 -11.08 -0.71
N ILE A 129 14.34 -10.04 -1.31
CA ILE A 129 13.64 -8.80 -1.64
C ILE A 129 12.53 -9.09 -2.68
N ALA A 130 12.82 -9.86 -3.72
CA ALA A 130 11.83 -10.27 -4.72
C ALA A 130 10.65 -11.04 -4.11
N LEU A 131 10.94 -11.96 -3.15
CA LEU A 131 9.89 -12.68 -2.44
C LEU A 131 9.01 -11.74 -1.60
N MET A 132 9.60 -10.75 -0.93
CA MET A 132 8.82 -9.75 -0.21
C MET A 132 7.91 -8.96 -1.18
N PHE A 133 8.48 -8.46 -2.30
CA PHE A 133 7.72 -7.69 -3.28
C PHE A 133 6.69 -8.53 -4.08
N SER A 134 6.82 -9.86 -4.10
CA SER A 134 5.80 -10.73 -4.72
C SER A 134 4.43 -10.57 -4.06
N GLY A 135 4.38 -10.19 -2.77
CA GLY A 135 3.13 -9.85 -2.11
C GLY A 135 2.38 -8.71 -2.81
N LEU A 136 3.10 -7.67 -3.27
CA LEU A 136 2.50 -6.57 -4.03
C LEU A 136 1.95 -7.05 -5.39
N ALA A 137 2.69 -7.89 -6.11
CA ALA A 137 2.20 -8.46 -7.37
C ALA A 137 0.95 -9.34 -7.15
N ILE A 138 0.98 -10.20 -6.13
CA ILE A 138 -0.16 -11.06 -5.78
C ILE A 138 -1.36 -10.21 -5.33
N SER A 139 -1.14 -9.05 -4.67
CA SER A 139 -2.24 -8.16 -4.30
C SER A 139 -2.99 -7.62 -5.52
N ASN A 140 -2.30 -7.29 -6.60
CA ASN A 140 -2.95 -6.88 -7.84
C ASN A 140 -3.74 -8.02 -8.48
N ILE A 141 -3.17 -9.22 -8.56
CA ILE A 141 -3.80 -10.38 -9.22
C ILE A 141 -5.02 -10.90 -8.42
N ILE A 142 -4.93 -10.95 -7.10
CA ILE A 142 -5.94 -11.58 -6.24
C ILE A 142 -6.59 -10.57 -5.29
N GLY A 143 -5.79 -9.77 -4.58
CA GLY A 143 -6.26 -8.88 -3.51
C GLY A 143 -7.22 -7.82 -4.01
N VAL A 144 -6.88 -7.16 -5.12
CA VAL A 144 -7.69 -6.09 -5.71
C VAL A 144 -9.02 -6.61 -6.28
N PRO A 145 -9.05 -7.63 -7.14
CA PRO A 145 -10.32 -8.18 -7.62
C PRO A 145 -11.20 -8.74 -6.50
N LEU A 146 -10.61 -9.48 -5.56
CA LEU A 146 -11.36 -10.03 -4.43
C LEU A 146 -11.92 -8.93 -3.53
N GLY A 147 -11.11 -7.91 -3.20
CA GLY A 147 -11.56 -6.76 -2.41
C GLY A 147 -12.63 -5.94 -3.13
N THR A 148 -12.52 -5.80 -4.45
CA THR A 148 -13.53 -5.16 -5.29
C THR A 148 -14.84 -5.95 -5.28
N TYR A 149 -14.77 -7.26 -5.51
CA TYR A 149 -15.96 -8.14 -5.46
C TYR A 149 -16.68 -8.07 -4.11
N ILE A 150 -15.92 -8.20 -3.01
CA ILE A 150 -16.49 -8.11 -1.66
C ILE A 150 -17.16 -6.74 -1.44
N GLY A 151 -16.48 -5.67 -1.85
CA GLY A 151 -17.01 -4.33 -1.69
C GLY A 151 -18.26 -4.03 -2.53
N GLN A 152 -18.38 -4.62 -3.71
CA GLN A 152 -19.57 -4.52 -4.56
C GLN A 152 -20.75 -5.32 -4.00
N MET A 153 -20.51 -6.53 -3.45
CA MET A 153 -21.56 -7.42 -2.95
C MET A 153 -22.01 -7.09 -1.52
N PHE A 154 -21.10 -6.69 -0.65
CA PHE A 154 -21.36 -6.53 0.79
C PHE A 154 -21.09 -5.11 1.31
N GLY A 155 -20.74 -4.19 0.40
CA GLY A 155 -20.41 -2.81 0.73
C GLY A 155 -18.89 -2.59 0.89
N TRP A 156 -18.41 -1.48 0.34
CA TRP A 156 -16.98 -1.13 0.28
C TRP A 156 -16.30 -1.05 1.66
N ARG A 157 -17.05 -0.75 2.71
CA ARG A 157 -16.56 -0.71 4.09
C ARG A 157 -16.02 -2.06 4.55
N LEU A 158 -16.67 -3.16 4.16
CA LEU A 158 -16.23 -4.51 4.50
C LEU A 158 -14.85 -4.81 3.88
N SER A 159 -14.57 -4.35 2.66
CA SER A 159 -13.27 -4.52 2.04
C SER A 159 -12.15 -3.88 2.88
N PHE A 160 -12.34 -2.64 3.36
CA PHE A 160 -11.38 -1.99 4.26
C PHE A 160 -11.28 -2.68 5.63
N GLY A 161 -12.38 -3.21 6.15
CA GLY A 161 -12.39 -4.01 7.38
C GLY A 161 -11.55 -5.28 7.26
N LEU A 162 -11.68 -6.00 6.15
CA LEU A 162 -10.89 -7.20 5.88
C LEU A 162 -9.41 -6.87 5.64
N ILE A 163 -9.12 -5.76 4.97
CA ILE A 163 -7.74 -5.26 4.80
C ILE A 163 -7.13 -4.88 6.16
N SER A 164 -7.91 -4.25 7.04
CA SER A 164 -7.47 -3.94 8.40
C SER A 164 -7.18 -5.23 9.20
N ALA A 165 -8.06 -6.24 9.12
CA ALA A 165 -7.85 -7.54 9.74
C ALA A 165 -6.61 -8.25 9.19
N LEU A 166 -6.35 -8.16 7.89
CA LEU A 166 -5.14 -8.68 7.25
C LEU A 166 -3.87 -7.97 7.76
N GLY A 167 -3.94 -6.65 7.95
CA GLY A 167 -2.88 -5.87 8.59
C GLY A 167 -2.58 -6.31 10.02
N LEU A 168 -3.63 -6.57 10.81
CA LEU A 168 -3.50 -7.10 12.16
C LEU A 168 -2.86 -8.50 12.16
N LEU A 169 -3.31 -9.38 11.27
CA LEU A 169 -2.72 -10.71 11.09
C LEU A 169 -1.24 -10.61 10.72
N THR A 170 -0.87 -9.67 9.84
CA THR A 170 0.52 -9.39 9.48
C THR A 170 1.33 -8.91 10.69
N ALA A 171 0.81 -7.96 11.47
CA ALA A 171 1.48 -7.47 12.68
C ALA A 171 1.73 -8.60 13.68
N LEU A 172 0.74 -9.46 13.91
CA LEU A 172 0.86 -10.66 14.75
C LEU A 172 1.92 -11.61 14.20
N PHE A 173 1.89 -11.91 12.90
CA PHE A 173 2.87 -12.80 12.28
C PHE A 173 4.30 -12.23 12.40
N LEU A 174 4.50 -10.93 12.15
CA LEU A 174 5.79 -10.27 12.33
C LEU A 174 6.25 -10.34 13.80
N SER A 175 5.34 -10.18 14.76
CA SER A 175 5.68 -10.22 16.18
C SER A 175 6.25 -11.57 16.65
N PHE A 176 5.74 -12.68 16.10
CA PHE A 176 6.24 -14.03 16.39
C PHE A 176 7.43 -14.43 15.52
N ALA A 177 7.43 -14.03 14.23
CA ALA A 177 8.44 -14.46 13.28
C ALA A 177 9.77 -13.70 13.41
N LEU A 178 9.74 -12.38 13.65
CA LEU A 178 10.94 -11.56 13.72
C LEU A 178 11.55 -11.57 15.13
N LYS A 179 12.87 -11.70 15.18
CA LYS A 179 13.65 -11.40 16.37
C LYS A 179 13.97 -9.90 16.43
N PRO A 180 14.14 -9.31 17.63
CA PRO A 180 14.64 -7.94 17.75
C PRO A 180 15.92 -7.78 16.96
N GLN A 181 16.01 -6.72 16.15
CA GLN A 181 17.19 -6.36 15.38
C GLN A 181 17.54 -4.93 15.77
N ALA A 182 18.78 -4.73 16.23
CA ALA A 182 19.23 -3.42 16.64
C ALA A 182 18.90 -2.37 15.58
N ALA A 183 18.46 -1.21 16.06
CA ALA A 183 18.42 -0.02 15.22
C ALA A 183 19.85 0.21 14.71
N ASP A 184 20.00 0.35 13.41
CA ASP A 184 21.25 0.80 12.83
C ASP A 184 21.11 2.33 12.75
N PRO A 185 21.85 3.10 13.55
CA PRO A 185 21.88 4.55 13.43
C PRO A 185 22.65 4.91 12.15
N LEU A 186 22.11 4.41 11.02
CA LEU A 186 22.69 4.62 9.71
C LEU A 186 22.73 6.10 9.38
N SER A 187 23.85 6.46 8.78
CA SER A 187 24.09 7.64 7.97
C SER A 187 23.12 8.79 8.29
N GLY A 188 23.63 9.78 9.01
CA GLY A 188 22.82 10.92 9.45
C GLY A 188 21.96 11.45 8.29
N ILE A 189 20.79 11.97 8.64
CA ILE A 189 19.82 12.64 7.75
C ILE A 189 20.49 13.45 6.64
N LYS A 190 21.65 14.06 6.94
CA LYS A 190 22.46 14.81 5.97
C LYS A 190 23.00 13.97 4.80
N GLN A 191 23.32 12.69 5.02
CA GLN A 191 23.83 11.81 3.97
C GLN A 191 22.70 11.31 3.05
N GLU A 192 21.53 11.02 3.61
CA GLU A 192 20.35 10.64 2.82
C GLU A 192 19.84 11.82 1.99
N LEU A 193 19.77 13.02 2.56
CA LEU A 193 19.42 14.23 1.82
C LEU A 193 20.46 14.63 0.77
N ALA A 194 21.74 14.26 0.94
CA ALA A 194 22.76 14.52 -0.06
C ALA A 194 22.51 13.80 -1.39
N VAL A 195 21.80 12.67 -1.37
CA VAL A 195 21.41 11.95 -2.59
C VAL A 195 20.50 12.80 -3.47
N LEU A 196 19.62 13.63 -2.88
CA LEU A 196 18.73 14.53 -3.60
C LEU A 196 19.45 15.69 -4.31
N LYS A 197 20.73 15.94 -4.00
CA LYS A 197 21.56 16.93 -4.72
C LYS A 197 22.04 16.42 -6.09
N ARG A 198 21.86 15.13 -6.39
CA ARG A 198 22.33 14.51 -7.64
C ARG A 198 21.27 14.67 -8.74
N ALA A 199 21.60 15.35 -9.84
CA ALA A 199 20.69 15.53 -10.98
C ALA A 199 20.15 14.20 -11.55
N ARG A 200 20.97 13.12 -11.53
CA ARG A 200 20.55 11.78 -11.97
C ARG A 200 19.37 11.24 -11.17
N VAL A 201 19.26 11.57 -9.87
CA VAL A 201 18.13 11.16 -9.03
C VAL A 201 16.85 11.85 -9.47
N TRP A 202 16.91 13.14 -9.76
CA TRP A 202 15.76 13.90 -10.26
C TRP A 202 15.33 13.42 -11.65
N LEU A 203 16.26 13.07 -12.54
CA LEU A 203 15.95 12.48 -13.83
C LEU A 203 15.24 11.13 -13.67
N ALA A 204 15.71 10.25 -12.78
CA ALA A 204 15.07 8.98 -12.51
C ALA A 204 13.67 9.19 -11.92
N LEU A 205 13.50 10.09 -10.95
CA LEU A 205 12.21 10.44 -10.38
C LEU A 205 11.26 11.00 -11.46
N ALA A 206 11.72 11.91 -12.30
CA ALA A 206 10.92 12.47 -13.39
C ALA A 206 10.48 11.36 -14.38
N THR A 207 11.40 10.49 -14.79
CA THR A 207 11.08 9.36 -15.69
C THR A 207 10.01 8.46 -15.08
N THR A 208 10.12 8.12 -13.78
CA THR A 208 9.12 7.32 -13.08
C THR A 208 7.80 8.08 -12.98
N THR A 209 7.82 9.36 -12.63
CA THR A 209 6.60 10.19 -12.47
C THR A 209 5.84 10.29 -13.79
N PHE A 210 6.50 10.60 -14.89
CA PHE A 210 5.83 10.75 -16.19
C PHE A 210 5.45 9.40 -16.81
N GLY A 211 6.30 8.37 -16.66
CA GLY A 211 6.03 7.04 -17.21
C GLY A 211 4.91 6.32 -16.45
N PHE A 212 5.01 6.29 -15.12
CA PHE A 212 4.03 5.59 -14.28
C PHE A 212 2.77 6.40 -14.01
N GLY A 213 2.88 7.74 -13.98
CA GLY A 213 1.75 8.63 -13.73
C GLY A 213 0.62 8.47 -14.75
N GLY A 214 0.94 8.35 -16.05
CA GLY A 214 -0.05 8.10 -17.09
C GLY A 214 -0.80 6.77 -16.91
N VAL A 215 -0.07 5.72 -16.57
CA VAL A 215 -0.66 4.40 -16.26
C VAL A 215 -1.58 4.50 -15.03
N PHE A 216 -1.16 5.20 -13.99
CA PHE A 216 -1.94 5.36 -12.75
C PHE A 216 -3.24 6.12 -12.97
N VAL A 217 -3.27 7.11 -13.86
CA VAL A 217 -4.51 7.83 -14.21
C VAL A 217 -5.53 6.86 -14.82
N VAL A 218 -5.13 6.05 -15.80
CA VAL A 218 -6.03 5.06 -16.40
C VAL A 218 -6.48 4.02 -15.38
N TRP A 219 -5.55 3.49 -14.61
CA TRP A 219 -5.81 2.50 -13.56
C TRP A 219 -6.79 3.03 -12.50
N THR A 220 -6.62 4.27 -12.05
CA THR A 220 -7.49 4.89 -11.05
C THR A 220 -8.96 4.93 -11.50
N TYR A 221 -9.20 5.23 -12.77
CA TYR A 221 -10.55 5.38 -13.31
C TYR A 221 -11.00 4.19 -14.17
N ILE A 222 -10.31 3.04 -14.09
CA ILE A 222 -10.61 1.88 -14.94
C ILE A 222 -12.05 1.38 -14.76
N ALA A 223 -12.55 1.29 -13.51
CA ALA A 223 -13.89 0.82 -13.25
C ALA A 223 -14.96 1.78 -13.80
N PRO A 224 -14.95 3.11 -13.52
CA PRO A 224 -15.88 4.05 -14.16
C PRO A 224 -15.78 4.08 -15.68
N ILE A 225 -14.57 3.96 -16.26
CA ILE A 225 -14.38 3.94 -17.72
C ILE A 225 -15.06 2.70 -18.32
N LEU A 226 -14.85 1.51 -17.74
CA LEU A 226 -15.48 0.29 -18.22
C LEU A 226 -17.02 0.36 -18.08
N GLU A 227 -17.53 0.86 -16.95
CA GLU A 227 -18.96 1.03 -16.74
C GLU A 227 -19.59 1.96 -17.78
N THR A 228 -19.01 3.15 -17.99
CA THR A 228 -19.59 4.17 -18.88
C THR A 228 -19.37 3.89 -20.36
N ALA A 229 -18.19 3.38 -20.75
CA ALA A 229 -17.85 3.17 -22.14
C ALA A 229 -18.38 1.84 -22.71
N THR A 230 -18.52 0.81 -21.88
CA THR A 230 -18.91 -0.53 -22.33
C THR A 230 -20.24 -1.02 -21.75
N GLY A 231 -20.80 -0.34 -20.74
CA GLY A 231 -21.99 -0.78 -20.03
C GLY A 231 -21.81 -2.05 -19.22
N LEU A 232 -20.58 -2.43 -18.88
CA LEU A 232 -20.29 -3.62 -18.11
C LEU A 232 -20.90 -3.54 -16.70
N THR A 233 -21.44 -4.67 -16.23
CA THR A 233 -21.90 -4.80 -14.85
C THR A 233 -20.75 -4.78 -13.85
N PRO A 234 -20.96 -4.41 -12.58
CA PRO A 234 -19.92 -4.43 -11.56
C PRO A 234 -19.16 -5.77 -11.47
N ILE A 235 -19.88 -6.89 -11.57
CA ILE A 235 -19.27 -8.23 -11.56
C ILE A 235 -18.37 -8.44 -12.78
N ALA A 236 -18.81 -8.02 -13.97
CA ALA A 236 -18.00 -8.11 -15.18
C ALA A 236 -16.73 -7.25 -15.07
N ILE A 237 -16.82 -6.06 -14.48
CA ILE A 237 -15.66 -5.20 -14.20
C ILE A 237 -14.67 -5.93 -13.28
N THR A 238 -15.13 -6.60 -12.22
CA THR A 238 -14.27 -7.39 -11.34
C THR A 238 -13.53 -8.50 -12.10
N ILE A 239 -14.21 -9.19 -13.02
CA ILE A 239 -13.58 -10.22 -13.87
C ILE A 239 -12.53 -9.59 -14.78
N VAL A 240 -12.82 -8.44 -15.40
CA VAL A 240 -11.84 -7.72 -16.21
C VAL A 240 -10.62 -7.34 -15.38
N LEU A 241 -10.81 -6.79 -14.18
CA LEU A 241 -9.69 -6.46 -13.27
C LEU A 241 -8.85 -7.69 -12.93
N PHE A 242 -9.45 -8.86 -12.80
CA PHE A 242 -8.72 -10.11 -12.55
C PHE A 242 -7.89 -10.56 -13.77
N ILE A 243 -8.34 -10.28 -14.98
CA ILE A 243 -7.65 -10.68 -16.22
C ILE A 243 -6.48 -9.74 -16.57
N ILE A 244 -6.62 -8.44 -16.28
CA ILE A 244 -5.66 -7.42 -16.70
C ILE A 244 -4.58 -7.10 -15.64
N ASN A 245 -4.74 -7.55 -14.40
CA ASN A 245 -3.77 -7.43 -13.30
C ASN A 245 -2.89 -8.68 -13.19
#